data_57a6b5dd72c88903faf691d1000a6ddd
#
_entry.id   57a6b5dd72c88903faf691d1000a6ddd
#
_cell.length_a   1.000
_cell.length_b   1.000
_cell.length_c   1.000
_cell.angle_alpha   90.00
_cell.angle_beta   90.00
_cell.angle_gamma   90.00
#
_symmetry.space_group_name_H-M   'P 1'
#
loop_
_entity.id
_entity.type
_entity.pdbx_description
1 polymer ?
#
loop_
_entity_poly.entity_id
_entity_poly.type
_entity_poly.pdbx_seq_one_letter_code
_entity_poly.pdbx_strand_id
1 'polypeptide(L)'
;MKRNKMNVLFLSNMIAEKGVWTIVEAAKILHEKNLPVEFHFVGKWSDITEEMFDCAMKEYHLEEVCFAHGGKYGKEKDEFWAAADVFVFPTFYHNECFPLVLLEAMQHHLPCISTTEGGIPGIIDDKETGFLIEKHDFHTLADKLEYFIEHPEESKRMGENGYRKFKDKFTLRKFEESMVDILNDCLHSDKAY
;
A
#
# COMPACT_ATOMS: atom_id res chain seq x y z
N MET A 1 -20.76 -10.56 -10.01
CA MET A 1 -19.84 -11.18 -10.95
C MET A 1 -18.49 -11.29 -10.26
N LYS A 2 -17.85 -12.48 -10.19
CA LYS A 2 -16.45 -12.57 -9.74
C LYS A 2 -15.61 -11.79 -10.75
N ARG A 3 -14.81 -10.82 -10.28
CA ARG A 3 -13.80 -10.17 -11.12
C ARG A 3 -12.82 -11.26 -11.59
N ASN A 4 -12.48 -11.21 -12.86
CA ASN A 4 -11.55 -12.20 -13.44
C ASN A 4 -10.09 -11.88 -13.14
N LYS A 5 -9.77 -10.66 -12.68
CA LYS A 5 -8.41 -10.19 -12.42
C LYS A 5 -8.31 -9.57 -11.02
N MET A 6 -7.17 -9.73 -10.36
CA MET A 6 -6.84 -9.07 -9.09
C MET A 6 -6.44 -7.62 -9.37
N ASN A 7 -7.03 -6.66 -8.64
CA ASN A 7 -6.70 -5.24 -8.74
C ASN A 7 -5.71 -4.84 -7.65
N VAL A 8 -4.50 -4.53 -8.06
CA VAL A 8 -3.43 -4.02 -7.21
C VAL A 8 -3.47 -2.50 -7.23
N LEU A 9 -3.62 -1.87 -6.07
CA LEU A 9 -3.66 -0.42 -5.94
C LEU A 9 -2.34 0.11 -5.35
N PHE A 10 -1.77 1.12 -6.01
CA PHE A 10 -0.79 2.04 -5.48
C PHE A 10 -1.42 3.44 -5.41
N LEU A 11 -1.31 4.11 -4.27
CA LEU A 11 -1.88 5.45 -4.07
C LEU A 11 -0.87 6.35 -3.36
N SER A 12 -0.17 7.15 -4.13
CA SER A 12 0.78 8.17 -3.67
C SER A 12 1.18 9.04 -4.88
N ASN A 13 1.80 10.20 -4.64
CA ASN A 13 2.44 10.93 -5.75
C ASN A 13 3.43 10.01 -6.49
N MET A 14 3.55 10.21 -7.80
CA MET A 14 4.40 9.43 -8.68
C MET A 14 5.87 9.82 -8.46
N ILE A 15 6.42 9.35 -7.35
CA ILE A 15 7.80 9.56 -6.89
C ILE A 15 8.51 8.22 -6.94
N ALA A 16 9.70 8.18 -7.54
CA ALA A 16 10.47 6.93 -7.72
C ALA A 16 10.75 6.25 -6.38
N GLU A 17 11.11 7.02 -5.35
CA GLU A 17 11.37 6.50 -4.00
C GLU A 17 10.12 5.95 -3.28
N LYS A 18 8.90 6.24 -3.78
CA LYS A 18 7.67 5.59 -3.29
C LYS A 18 7.46 4.18 -3.86
N GLY A 19 8.38 3.71 -4.69
CA GLY A 19 8.43 2.34 -5.16
C GLY A 19 7.65 2.07 -6.45
N VAL A 20 7.30 3.11 -7.23
CA VAL A 20 6.58 2.97 -8.51
C VAL A 20 7.27 1.96 -9.44
N TRP A 21 8.57 2.11 -9.64
CA TRP A 21 9.33 1.21 -10.52
C TRP A 21 9.48 -0.20 -9.95
N THR A 22 9.53 -0.35 -8.63
CA THR A 22 9.50 -1.68 -7.98
C THR A 22 8.19 -2.42 -8.32
N ILE A 23 7.06 -1.70 -8.35
CA ILE A 23 5.77 -2.26 -8.74
C ILE A 23 5.76 -2.62 -10.23
N VAL A 24 6.29 -1.76 -11.10
CA VAL A 24 6.36 -2.01 -12.54
C VAL A 24 7.21 -3.25 -12.86
N GLU A 25 8.35 -3.42 -12.19
CA GLU A 25 9.18 -4.63 -12.37
C GLU A 25 8.45 -5.91 -11.87
N ALA A 26 7.72 -5.84 -10.76
CA ALA A 26 6.88 -6.94 -10.31
C ALA A 26 5.75 -7.25 -11.31
N ALA A 27 5.13 -6.20 -11.89
CA ALA A 27 4.10 -6.35 -12.91
C ALA A 27 4.61 -7.07 -14.16
N LYS A 28 5.86 -6.82 -14.61
CA LYS A 28 6.50 -7.54 -15.71
C LYS A 28 6.55 -9.04 -15.44
N ILE A 29 7.03 -9.43 -14.25
CA ILE A 29 7.13 -10.84 -13.84
C ILE A 29 5.76 -11.52 -13.90
N LEU A 30 4.72 -10.88 -13.35
CA LEU A 30 3.38 -11.46 -13.31
C LEU A 30 2.72 -11.49 -14.69
N HIS A 31 3.01 -10.50 -15.55
CA HIS A 31 2.55 -10.46 -16.94
C HIS A 31 3.19 -11.56 -17.76
N GLU A 32 4.50 -11.80 -17.65
CA GLU A 32 5.23 -12.88 -18.31
C GLU A 32 4.69 -14.27 -17.89
N LYS A 33 4.25 -14.41 -16.63
CA LYS A 33 3.56 -15.61 -16.13
C LYS A 33 2.10 -15.71 -16.57
N ASN A 34 1.56 -14.72 -17.29
CA ASN A 34 0.16 -14.64 -17.72
C ASN A 34 -0.84 -14.71 -16.55
N LEU A 35 -0.49 -14.13 -15.39
CA LEU A 35 -1.36 -14.11 -14.22
C LEU A 35 -2.46 -13.03 -14.35
N PRO A 36 -3.68 -13.29 -13.83
CA PRO A 36 -4.81 -12.38 -13.98
C PRO A 36 -4.74 -11.21 -12.99
N VAL A 37 -3.95 -10.19 -13.29
CA VAL A 37 -3.71 -9.03 -12.42
C VAL A 37 -3.73 -7.72 -13.23
N GLU A 38 -4.18 -6.66 -12.58
CA GLU A 38 -4.10 -5.27 -13.08
C GLU A 38 -3.55 -4.37 -11.98
N PHE A 39 -2.73 -3.37 -12.38
CA PHE A 39 -2.10 -2.43 -11.47
C PHE A 39 -2.63 -1.02 -11.73
N HIS A 40 -3.14 -0.39 -10.67
CA HIS A 40 -3.71 0.95 -10.73
C HIS A 40 -2.85 1.91 -9.91
N PHE A 41 -2.26 2.88 -10.59
CA PHE A 41 -1.45 3.92 -9.99
C PHE A 41 -2.27 5.20 -9.88
N VAL A 42 -2.51 5.66 -8.64
CA VAL A 42 -3.31 6.85 -8.36
C VAL A 42 -2.45 7.86 -7.62
N GLY A 43 -2.19 8.99 -8.24
CA GLY A 43 -1.39 10.07 -7.65
C GLY A 43 -0.99 11.13 -8.66
N LYS A 44 -0.56 12.27 -8.16
CA LYS A 44 -0.03 13.33 -9.01
C LYS A 44 1.33 12.92 -9.58
N TRP A 45 1.56 13.27 -10.81
CA TRP A 45 2.89 13.23 -11.41
C TRP A 45 3.88 14.08 -10.61
N SER A 46 5.11 13.61 -10.46
CA SER A 46 6.19 14.29 -9.71
C SER A 46 7.52 14.11 -10.45
N ASP A 47 8.51 13.44 -9.86
CA ASP A 47 9.78 13.10 -10.53
C ASP A 47 9.59 12.01 -11.60
N ILE A 48 8.56 11.19 -11.49
CA ILE A 48 8.06 10.37 -12.59
C ILE A 48 6.98 11.17 -13.32
N THR A 49 7.22 11.50 -14.61
CA THR A 49 6.24 12.16 -15.46
C THR A 49 5.34 11.15 -16.18
N GLU A 50 4.23 11.64 -16.74
CA GLU A 50 3.31 10.83 -17.54
C GLU A 50 4.03 10.22 -18.74
N GLU A 51 4.85 11.01 -19.44
CA GLU A 51 5.61 10.54 -20.59
C GLU A 51 6.62 9.45 -20.22
N MET A 52 7.29 9.58 -19.06
CA MET A 52 8.22 8.55 -18.59
C MET A 52 7.50 7.24 -18.29
N PHE A 53 6.33 7.34 -17.63
CA PHE A 53 5.52 6.15 -17.32
C PHE A 53 5.01 5.49 -18.59
N ASP A 54 4.41 6.25 -19.50
CA ASP A 54 3.87 5.73 -20.78
C ASP A 54 4.96 5.10 -21.65
N CYS A 55 6.17 5.70 -21.69
CA CYS A 55 7.31 5.11 -22.39
C CYS A 55 7.67 3.74 -21.80
N ALA A 56 7.74 3.63 -20.48
CA ALA A 56 8.05 2.37 -19.80
C ALA A 56 6.96 1.31 -20.04
N MET A 57 5.67 1.70 -20.00
CA MET A 57 4.57 0.77 -20.30
C MET A 57 4.68 0.20 -21.70
N LYS A 58 4.98 1.02 -22.70
CA LYS A 58 5.19 0.58 -24.10
C LYS A 58 6.43 -0.31 -24.26
N GLU A 59 7.54 0.08 -23.64
CA GLU A 59 8.80 -0.67 -23.68
C GLU A 59 8.64 -2.07 -23.09
N TYR A 60 7.87 -2.19 -22.00
CA TYR A 60 7.66 -3.46 -21.29
C TYR A 60 6.38 -4.20 -21.69
N HIS A 61 5.61 -3.68 -22.65
CA HIS A 61 4.33 -4.24 -23.11
C HIS A 61 3.30 -4.41 -21.99
N LEU A 62 3.19 -3.40 -21.11
CA LEU A 62 2.31 -3.40 -19.93
C LEU A 62 1.10 -2.47 -20.05
N GLU A 63 0.80 -1.92 -21.25
CA GLU A 63 -0.29 -0.96 -21.48
C GLU A 63 -1.68 -1.50 -21.09
N GLU A 64 -1.85 -2.84 -21.15
CA GLU A 64 -3.10 -3.52 -20.76
C GLU A 64 -3.07 -4.11 -19.33
N VAL A 65 -2.02 -3.81 -18.57
CA VAL A 65 -1.78 -4.36 -17.22
C VAL A 65 -1.61 -3.25 -16.18
N CYS A 66 -0.95 -2.14 -16.54
CA CYS A 66 -0.64 -1.03 -15.65
C CYS A 66 -1.34 0.25 -16.11
N PHE A 67 -2.14 0.85 -15.22
CA PHE A 67 -2.96 2.01 -15.52
C PHE A 67 -2.65 3.17 -14.56
N ALA A 68 -2.21 4.31 -15.07
CA ALA A 68 -2.04 5.52 -14.27
C ALA A 68 -3.27 6.43 -14.44
N HIS A 69 -3.80 6.91 -13.31
CA HIS A 69 -5.07 7.64 -13.26
C HIS A 69 -4.92 9.12 -12.89
N GLY A 70 -3.69 9.58 -12.65
CA GLY A 70 -3.43 10.92 -12.13
C GLY A 70 -3.93 11.08 -10.68
N GLY A 71 -3.94 12.31 -10.18
CA GLY A 71 -4.40 12.60 -8.82
C GLY A 71 -5.92 12.48 -8.69
N LYS A 72 -6.40 11.70 -7.73
CA LYS A 72 -7.82 11.51 -7.39
C LYS A 72 -8.10 11.88 -5.95
N TYR A 73 -9.30 12.43 -5.69
CA TYR A 73 -9.71 12.95 -4.39
C TYR A 73 -11.17 12.65 -4.11
N GLY A 74 -11.56 12.64 -2.82
CA GLY A 74 -12.93 12.41 -2.39
C GLY A 74 -13.50 11.13 -3.00
N LYS A 75 -14.70 11.20 -3.56
CA LYS A 75 -15.42 10.04 -4.10
C LYS A 75 -14.66 9.26 -5.18
N GLU A 76 -13.93 9.96 -6.06
CA GLU A 76 -13.13 9.29 -7.08
C GLU A 76 -12.03 8.42 -6.45
N LYS A 77 -11.38 8.91 -5.37
CA LYS A 77 -10.38 8.13 -4.62
C LYS A 77 -11.04 6.94 -3.92
N ASP A 78 -12.24 7.14 -3.35
CA ASP A 78 -12.98 6.07 -2.66
C ASP A 78 -13.36 4.92 -3.61
N GLU A 79 -13.62 5.22 -4.89
CA GLU A 79 -13.91 4.22 -5.92
C GLU A 79 -12.70 3.29 -6.16
N PHE A 80 -11.46 3.83 -6.15
CA PHE A 80 -10.25 3.01 -6.27
C PHE A 80 -10.04 2.11 -5.06
N TRP A 81 -10.25 2.64 -3.84
CA TRP A 81 -10.20 1.84 -2.63
C TRP A 81 -11.22 0.68 -2.65
N ALA A 82 -12.45 0.96 -3.06
CA ALA A 82 -13.51 -0.04 -3.15
C ALA A 82 -13.29 -1.06 -4.28
N ALA A 83 -12.50 -0.69 -5.29
CA ALA A 83 -12.20 -1.56 -6.42
C ALA A 83 -10.98 -2.45 -6.19
N ALA A 84 -10.08 -2.09 -5.27
CA ALA A 84 -8.85 -2.80 -5.01
C ALA A 84 -9.07 -4.14 -4.29
N ASP A 85 -8.17 -5.08 -4.52
CA ASP A 85 -8.06 -6.36 -3.82
C ASP A 85 -6.83 -6.42 -2.91
N VAL A 86 -5.80 -5.62 -3.22
CA VAL A 86 -4.56 -5.49 -2.43
C VAL A 86 -3.98 -4.08 -2.60
N PHE A 87 -3.40 -3.57 -1.54
CA PHE A 87 -2.68 -2.31 -1.56
C PHE A 87 -1.17 -2.55 -1.50
N VAL A 88 -0.41 -1.91 -2.41
CA VAL A 88 1.05 -2.02 -2.46
C VAL A 88 1.69 -0.65 -2.28
N PHE A 89 2.66 -0.57 -1.37
CA PHE A 89 3.40 0.65 -1.10
C PHE A 89 4.87 0.33 -0.76
N PRO A 90 5.66 -0.15 -1.76
CA PRO A 90 7.02 -0.61 -1.54
C PRO A 90 8.01 0.57 -1.49
N THR A 91 7.69 1.55 -0.62
CA THR A 91 8.46 2.79 -0.47
C THR A 91 9.85 2.52 0.12
N PHE A 92 10.84 3.27 -0.37
CA PHE A 92 12.16 3.43 0.24
C PHE A 92 12.50 4.92 0.44
N TYR A 93 11.45 5.76 0.48
CA TYR A 93 11.58 7.20 0.69
C TYR A 93 12.07 7.46 2.11
N HIS A 94 13.29 7.97 2.24
CA HIS A 94 14.00 8.11 3.50
C HIS A 94 13.32 9.03 4.54
N ASN A 95 12.39 9.88 4.11
CA ASN A 95 11.58 10.71 4.99
C ASN A 95 10.19 10.10 5.30
N GLU A 96 9.98 8.81 5.02
CA GLU A 96 8.73 8.13 5.33
C GLU A 96 8.64 7.89 6.83
N CYS A 97 7.86 8.67 7.53
CA CYS A 97 7.69 8.52 8.98
C CYS A 97 6.56 7.56 9.33
N PHE A 98 5.34 7.89 8.88
CA PHE A 98 4.13 7.13 9.21
C PHE A 98 3.10 7.31 8.08
N PRO A 99 3.12 6.44 7.06
CA PRO A 99 2.29 6.63 5.87
C PRO A 99 0.81 6.38 6.15
N LEU A 100 0.02 7.46 6.20
CA LEU A 100 -1.42 7.39 6.46
C LEU A 100 -2.17 6.57 5.41
N VAL A 101 -1.64 6.46 4.20
CA VAL A 101 -2.24 5.67 3.13
C VAL A 101 -2.35 4.17 3.47
N LEU A 102 -1.48 3.64 4.34
CA LEU A 102 -1.60 2.28 4.86
C LEU A 102 -2.80 2.14 5.80
N LEU A 103 -3.09 3.18 6.60
CA LEU A 103 -4.28 3.20 7.45
C LEU A 103 -5.55 3.30 6.61
N GLU A 104 -5.52 4.06 5.51
CA GLU A 104 -6.62 4.13 4.56
C GLU A 104 -6.88 2.75 3.94
N ALA A 105 -5.84 2.03 3.50
CA ALA A 105 -5.97 0.67 2.99
C ALA A 105 -6.60 -0.29 4.03
N MET A 106 -6.14 -0.22 5.27
CA MET A 106 -6.70 -1.01 6.37
C MET A 106 -8.18 -0.70 6.62
N GLN A 107 -8.61 0.57 6.49
CA GLN A 107 -10.04 0.95 6.59
C GLN A 107 -10.89 0.30 5.52
N HIS A 108 -10.32 0.01 4.36
CA HIS A 108 -10.96 -0.65 3.23
C HIS A 108 -10.76 -2.18 3.21
N HIS A 109 -10.30 -2.76 4.33
CA HIS A 109 -10.08 -4.21 4.48
C HIS A 109 -9.10 -4.78 3.45
N LEU A 110 -8.12 -3.96 3.00
CA LEU A 110 -7.10 -4.40 2.05
C LEU A 110 -5.87 -4.94 2.78
N PRO A 111 -5.35 -6.11 2.39
CA PRO A 111 -4.03 -6.52 2.81
C PRO A 111 -3.00 -5.57 2.19
N CYS A 112 -1.93 -5.27 2.93
CA CYS A 112 -0.91 -4.34 2.50
C CYS A 112 0.41 -5.08 2.22
N ILE A 113 1.09 -4.75 1.10
CA ILE A 113 2.48 -5.15 0.89
C ILE A 113 3.32 -3.88 0.90
N SER A 114 4.27 -3.78 1.82
CA SER A 114 5.13 -2.61 1.96
C SER A 114 6.54 -3.01 2.45
N THR A 115 7.40 -2.03 2.70
CA THR A 115 8.76 -2.23 3.19
C THR A 115 8.85 -1.98 4.71
N THR A 116 10.06 -2.10 5.24
CA THR A 116 10.37 -1.79 6.64
C THR A 116 10.78 -0.31 6.85
N GLU A 117 10.47 0.60 5.90
CA GLU A 117 10.83 2.01 6.00
C GLU A 117 10.05 2.73 7.11
N GLY A 118 10.75 3.58 7.87
CA GLY A 118 10.16 4.44 8.88
C GLY A 118 9.29 3.70 9.90
N GLY A 119 8.05 4.17 10.10
CA GLY A 119 7.09 3.59 11.03
C GLY A 119 6.24 2.44 10.47
N ILE A 120 6.49 1.99 9.23
CA ILE A 120 5.69 0.94 8.58
C ILE A 120 5.62 -0.36 9.38
N PRO A 121 6.72 -0.86 10.01
CA PRO A 121 6.65 -2.06 10.85
C PRO A 121 5.73 -1.93 12.08
N GLY A 122 5.42 -0.71 12.50
CA GLY A 122 4.40 -0.45 13.53
C GLY A 122 2.96 -0.54 13.00
N ILE A 123 2.78 -0.35 11.69
CA ILE A 123 1.47 -0.37 11.03
C ILE A 123 1.15 -1.79 10.55
N ILE A 124 2.06 -2.43 9.79
CA ILE A 124 1.87 -3.76 9.21
C ILE A 124 2.48 -4.82 10.14
N ASP A 125 1.69 -5.79 10.54
CA ASP A 125 2.17 -7.03 11.16
C ASP A 125 2.41 -8.05 10.03
N ASP A 126 3.69 -8.42 9.82
CA ASP A 126 4.08 -9.32 8.73
C ASP A 126 3.37 -10.67 8.82
N LYS A 127 2.80 -11.11 7.69
CA LYS A 127 1.99 -12.35 7.54
C LYS A 127 0.64 -12.34 8.28
N GLU A 128 0.32 -11.26 9.00
CA GLU A 128 -0.95 -11.16 9.74
C GLU A 128 -1.88 -10.10 9.13
N THR A 129 -1.36 -8.92 8.80
CA THR A 129 -2.14 -7.82 8.17
C THR A 129 -1.68 -7.52 6.75
N GLY A 130 -0.67 -8.22 6.26
CA GLY A 130 -0.03 -8.05 4.97
C GLY A 130 1.37 -8.64 4.97
N PHE A 131 2.23 -8.13 4.09
CA PHE A 131 3.63 -8.55 4.00
C PHE A 131 4.58 -7.38 4.09
N LEU A 132 5.70 -7.57 4.78
CA LEU A 132 6.85 -6.69 4.75
C LEU A 132 7.93 -7.30 3.85
N ILE A 133 8.43 -6.51 2.91
CA ILE A 133 9.46 -6.92 1.95
C ILE A 133 10.68 -6.00 2.07
N GLU A 134 11.81 -6.44 1.54
CA GLU A 134 13.00 -5.59 1.44
C GLU A 134 12.80 -4.48 0.39
N LYS A 135 13.52 -3.37 0.57
CA LYS A 135 13.54 -2.26 -0.38
C LYS A 135 14.03 -2.76 -1.74
N HIS A 136 13.41 -2.30 -2.82
CA HIS A 136 13.74 -2.67 -4.20
C HIS A 136 13.53 -4.16 -4.55
N ASP A 137 12.99 -4.97 -3.65
CA ASP A 137 12.76 -6.39 -3.90
C ASP A 137 11.44 -6.63 -4.64
N PHE A 138 11.49 -6.39 -5.96
CA PHE A 138 10.36 -6.62 -6.84
C PHE A 138 10.07 -8.10 -7.07
N HIS A 139 11.06 -9.00 -6.87
CA HIS A 139 10.83 -10.44 -6.95
C HIS A 139 9.94 -10.91 -5.81
N THR A 140 10.27 -10.56 -4.55
CA THR A 140 9.40 -10.88 -3.42
C THR A 140 8.04 -10.20 -3.54
N LEU A 141 7.96 -8.96 -4.07
CA LEU A 141 6.67 -8.31 -4.34
C LEU A 141 5.82 -9.14 -5.29
N ALA A 142 6.39 -9.59 -6.41
CA ALA A 142 5.70 -10.44 -7.37
C ALA A 142 5.25 -11.77 -6.75
N ASP A 143 6.10 -12.44 -5.97
CA ASP A 143 5.77 -13.70 -5.29
C ASP A 143 4.62 -13.52 -4.29
N LYS A 144 4.56 -12.40 -3.55
CA LYS A 144 3.45 -12.12 -2.60
C LYS A 144 2.14 -11.80 -3.31
N LEU A 145 2.19 -11.13 -4.46
CA LEU A 145 1.01 -10.90 -5.29
C LEU A 145 0.52 -12.21 -5.93
N GLU A 146 1.40 -13.05 -6.46
CA GLU A 146 1.07 -14.39 -6.94
C GLU A 146 0.44 -15.24 -5.84
N TYR A 147 1.01 -15.22 -4.62
CA TYR A 147 0.43 -15.88 -3.45
C TYR A 147 -1.01 -15.44 -3.17
N PHE A 148 -1.32 -14.14 -3.26
CA PHE A 148 -2.69 -13.65 -3.08
C PHE A 148 -3.64 -14.05 -4.20
N ILE A 149 -3.14 -14.20 -5.44
CA ILE A 149 -3.95 -14.72 -6.57
C ILE A 149 -4.32 -16.19 -6.30
N GLU A 150 -3.36 -16.98 -5.82
CA GLU A 150 -3.54 -18.41 -5.54
C GLU A 150 -4.35 -18.66 -4.25
N HIS A 151 -4.26 -17.74 -3.27
CA HIS A 151 -4.86 -17.83 -1.93
C HIS A 151 -5.73 -16.61 -1.58
N PRO A 152 -6.86 -16.40 -2.29
CA PRO A 152 -7.71 -15.23 -2.07
C PRO A 152 -8.32 -15.17 -0.67
N GLU A 153 -8.46 -16.32 0.01
CA GLU A 153 -8.89 -16.40 1.40
C GLU A 153 -7.85 -15.79 2.36
N GLU A 154 -6.56 -15.94 2.10
CA GLU A 154 -5.48 -15.33 2.88
C GLU A 154 -5.42 -13.82 2.68
N SER A 155 -5.57 -13.36 1.42
CA SER A 155 -5.71 -11.94 1.12
C SER A 155 -6.84 -11.33 1.96
N LYS A 156 -8.01 -11.96 1.96
CA LYS A 156 -9.17 -11.52 2.74
C LYS A 156 -8.91 -11.57 4.25
N ARG A 157 -8.31 -12.65 4.76
CA ARG A 157 -7.96 -12.81 6.18
C ARG A 157 -7.05 -11.68 6.65
N MET A 158 -5.99 -11.39 5.89
CA MET A 158 -5.04 -10.33 6.23
C MET A 158 -5.68 -8.95 6.17
N GLY A 159 -6.53 -8.68 5.20
CA GLY A 159 -7.29 -7.44 5.12
C GLY A 159 -8.22 -7.21 6.31
N GLU A 160 -8.97 -8.25 6.73
CA GLU A 160 -9.82 -8.21 7.92
C GLU A 160 -9.00 -7.99 9.21
N ASN A 161 -7.84 -8.62 9.34
CA ASN A 161 -6.94 -8.41 10.46
C ASN A 161 -6.40 -6.96 10.48
N GLY A 162 -6.05 -6.42 9.31
CA GLY A 162 -5.66 -5.02 9.15
C GLY A 162 -6.75 -4.07 9.62
N TYR A 163 -8.00 -4.29 9.20
CA TYR A 163 -9.13 -3.48 9.63
C TYR A 163 -9.34 -3.55 11.16
N ARG A 164 -9.24 -4.73 11.78
CA ARG A 164 -9.34 -4.86 13.23
C ARG A 164 -8.22 -4.08 13.93
N LYS A 165 -6.97 -4.23 13.48
CA LYS A 165 -5.84 -3.46 14.02
C LYS A 165 -6.04 -1.95 13.88
N PHE A 166 -6.56 -1.48 12.73
CA PHE A 166 -6.92 -0.08 12.53
C PHE A 166 -7.94 0.38 13.58
N LYS A 167 -9.03 -0.36 13.77
CA LYS A 167 -10.08 -0.04 14.74
C LYS A 167 -9.57 0.02 16.17
N ASP A 168 -8.64 -0.85 16.51
CA ASP A 168 -8.12 -0.98 17.88
C ASP A 168 -7.04 0.06 18.20
N LYS A 169 -6.24 0.49 17.19
CA LYS A 169 -5.04 1.30 17.46
C LYS A 169 -5.00 2.65 16.74
N PHE A 170 -5.61 2.80 15.57
CA PHE A 170 -5.33 3.90 14.65
C PHE A 170 -6.51 4.82 14.37
N THR A 171 -7.61 4.70 15.12
CA THR A 171 -8.74 5.64 15.00
C THR A 171 -8.37 6.99 15.62
N LEU A 172 -9.04 8.07 15.16
CA LEU A 172 -8.88 9.42 15.75
C LEU A 172 -9.08 9.39 17.27
N ARG A 173 -10.11 8.66 17.73
CA ARG A 173 -10.37 8.51 19.18
C ARG A 173 -9.18 7.88 19.90
N LYS A 174 -8.55 6.84 19.35
CA LYS A 174 -7.39 6.20 19.96
C LYS A 174 -6.17 7.11 19.98
N PHE A 175 -5.99 7.91 18.95
CA PHE A 175 -4.96 8.93 18.91
C PHE A 175 -5.18 9.99 20.00
N GLU A 176 -6.41 10.49 20.14
CA GLU A 176 -6.78 11.46 21.18
C GLU A 176 -6.57 10.90 22.59
N GLU A 177 -7.05 9.67 22.86
CA GLU A 177 -6.85 8.97 24.14
C GLU A 177 -5.35 8.88 24.48
N SER A 178 -4.53 8.40 23.53
CA SER A 178 -3.09 8.23 23.73
C SER A 178 -2.36 9.56 23.97
N MET A 179 -2.75 10.62 23.27
CA MET A 179 -2.18 11.96 23.47
C MET A 179 -2.50 12.52 24.86
N VAL A 180 -3.75 12.33 25.34
CA VAL A 180 -4.14 12.75 26.69
C VAL A 180 -3.34 11.99 27.75
N ASP A 181 -3.15 10.69 27.58
CA ASP A 181 -2.36 9.88 28.52
C ASP A 181 -0.90 10.35 28.57
N ILE A 182 -0.25 10.57 27.42
CA ILE A 182 1.12 11.09 27.33
C ILE A 182 1.24 12.46 28.05
N LEU A 183 0.30 13.37 27.79
CA LEU A 183 0.31 14.69 28.41
C LEU A 183 0.12 14.61 29.94
N ASN A 184 -0.76 13.73 30.41
CA ASN A 184 -0.95 13.49 31.84
C ASN A 184 0.31 12.93 32.50
N ASP A 185 0.97 11.97 31.87
CA ASP A 185 2.22 11.37 32.35
C ASP A 185 3.34 12.42 32.45
N CYS A 186 3.46 13.31 31.47
CA CYS A 186 4.41 14.42 31.51
C CYS A 186 4.12 15.38 32.69
N LEU A 187 2.86 15.71 32.92
CA LEU A 187 2.46 16.60 34.02
C LEU A 187 2.68 16.01 35.44
N HIS A 188 2.69 14.67 35.52
CA HIS A 188 2.89 13.98 36.81
C HIS A 188 4.36 13.62 37.07
N SER A 189 5.19 13.47 36.01
CA SER A 189 6.63 13.23 36.16
C SER A 189 7.40 14.45 36.69
N ASP A 190 6.96 15.67 36.43
CA ASP A 190 7.58 16.91 36.97
C ASP A 190 7.38 17.14 38.50
N LYS A 191 6.63 16.25 39.19
CA LYS A 191 6.43 16.33 40.64
C LYS A 191 7.43 15.48 41.44
N ALA A 192 8.42 14.87 40.81
CA ALA A 192 9.38 13.97 41.46
C ALA A 192 10.77 14.59 41.65
N TYR A 193 10.91 15.94 41.66
CA TYR A 193 12.14 16.65 42.00
C TYR A 193 11.87 17.70 43.09
#